data_e7868b3dba13b34c8532e85f07f8acb5
#
_entry.id   e7868b3dba13b34c8532e85f07f8acb5
#
_cell.length_a   1.000
_cell.length_b   1.000
_cell.length_c   1.000
_cell.angle_alpha   90.00
_cell.angle_beta   90.00
_cell.angle_gamma   90.00
#
_symmetry.space_group_name_H-M   'P 1'
#
loop_
_entity.id
_entity.type
_entity.pdbx_description
1 polymer ?
#
loop_
_entity_poly.entity_id
_entity_poly.type
_entity_poly.pdbx_seq_one_letter_code
_entity_poly.pdbx_strand_id
1 'polypeptide(L)'
;MPTVIPLRERPEFCAFFARQFEAEWPNWYGPGGSGSASEDLKAFANPEGDLPVAVIALDDAGSPIGIAALKTASISTHTHLSPWATAGYVIPAQRRAEVGAKLLSALLAEAGRLGFHTIYCATARAVSLLEREGWSQIDAAVHDGERQFIFTRVVPHAA
;
A
#
# COMPACT_ATOMS: atom_id res chain seq x y z
N MET A 1 -13.11 -16.25 2.03
CA MET A 1 -12.37 -15.39 1.06
C MET A 1 -12.28 -13.98 1.59
N PRO A 2 -11.08 -13.39 1.65
CA PRO A 2 -10.95 -12.01 2.07
C PRO A 2 -11.71 -11.05 1.14
N THR A 3 -12.27 -10.02 1.74
CA THR A 3 -12.92 -8.93 1.01
C THR A 3 -12.03 -7.71 1.11
N VAL A 4 -11.82 -6.98 0.02
CA VAL A 4 -11.02 -5.75 0.02
C VAL A 4 -11.92 -4.56 -0.27
N ILE A 5 -11.83 -3.55 0.59
CA ILE A 5 -12.64 -2.33 0.52
C ILE A 5 -11.75 -1.11 0.75
N PRO A 6 -12.17 0.09 0.32
CA PRO A 6 -11.47 1.31 0.71
C PRO A 6 -11.53 1.54 2.22
N LEU A 7 -10.42 2.00 2.79
CA LEU A 7 -10.35 2.29 4.22
C LEU A 7 -11.38 3.37 4.63
N ARG A 8 -11.67 4.33 3.75
CA ARG A 8 -12.63 5.39 4.02
C ARG A 8 -14.04 4.88 4.32
N GLU A 9 -14.35 3.64 3.92
CA GLU A 9 -15.66 3.03 4.24
C GLU A 9 -15.69 2.44 5.65
N ARG A 10 -14.53 2.17 6.23
CA ARG A 10 -14.42 1.62 7.59
C ARG A 10 -13.31 2.31 8.37
N PRO A 11 -13.45 3.63 8.62
CA PRO A 11 -12.38 4.41 9.27
C PRO A 11 -12.08 3.99 10.70
N GLU A 12 -12.96 3.23 11.33
CA GLU A 12 -12.71 2.68 12.67
C GLU A 12 -11.49 1.75 12.71
N PHE A 13 -11.05 1.20 11.58
CA PHE A 13 -9.87 0.34 11.53
C PHE A 13 -8.55 1.11 11.48
N CYS A 14 -8.58 2.43 11.37
CA CYS A 14 -7.35 3.24 11.38
C CYS A 14 -6.51 2.99 12.62
N ALA A 15 -7.12 2.94 13.80
CA ALA A 15 -6.38 2.71 15.05
C ALA A 15 -5.69 1.35 15.07
N PHE A 16 -6.33 0.30 14.55
CA PHE A 16 -5.73 -1.02 14.45
C PHE A 16 -4.47 -0.98 13.58
N PHE A 17 -4.58 -0.44 12.36
CA PHE A 17 -3.44 -0.41 11.44
C PHE A 17 -2.34 0.55 11.89
N ALA A 18 -2.68 1.63 12.58
CA ALA A 18 -1.66 2.53 13.15
C ALA A 18 -0.75 1.76 14.11
N ARG A 19 -1.34 0.93 14.98
CA ARG A 19 -0.57 0.09 15.90
C ARG A 19 0.30 -0.93 15.16
N GLN A 20 -0.23 -1.53 14.09
CA GLN A 20 0.52 -2.47 13.27
C GLN A 20 1.72 -1.79 12.58
N PHE A 21 1.53 -0.59 12.06
CA PHE A 21 2.59 0.18 11.42
C PHE A 21 3.69 0.54 12.41
N GLU A 22 3.32 0.96 13.61
CA GLU A 22 4.31 1.29 14.65
C GLU A 22 5.17 0.08 15.03
N ALA A 23 4.56 -1.10 15.09
CA ALA A 23 5.27 -2.33 15.39
C ALA A 23 6.12 -2.84 14.24
N GLU A 24 5.65 -2.70 12.99
CA GLU A 24 6.34 -3.19 11.79
C GLU A 24 7.48 -2.26 11.37
N TRP A 25 7.29 -0.95 11.50
CA TRP A 25 8.27 0.06 11.08
C TRP A 25 8.64 0.99 12.23
N PRO A 26 9.25 0.45 13.30
CA PRO A 26 9.53 1.26 14.51
C PRO A 26 10.53 2.38 14.28
N ASN A 27 11.44 2.25 13.30
CA ASN A 27 12.41 3.31 12.99
C ASN A 27 11.76 4.54 12.39
N TRP A 28 10.61 4.37 11.76
CA TRP A 28 9.87 5.48 11.15
C TRP A 28 8.70 5.93 12.02
N TYR A 29 7.89 5.02 12.52
CA TYR A 29 6.66 5.30 13.26
C TYR A 29 6.78 5.16 14.78
N GLY A 30 7.83 4.50 15.26
CA GLY A 30 8.03 4.31 16.69
C GLY A 30 8.59 5.53 17.40
N PRO A 31 8.84 5.43 18.72
CA PRO A 31 9.44 6.53 19.49
C PRO A 31 10.76 6.96 18.88
N GLY A 32 10.92 8.26 18.66
CA GLY A 32 12.10 8.82 17.98
C GLY A 32 12.05 8.81 16.48
N GLY A 33 11.05 8.18 15.86
CA GLY A 33 10.83 8.24 14.42
C GLY A 33 10.15 9.53 13.99
N SER A 34 10.29 9.87 12.70
CA SER A 34 9.75 11.13 12.15
C SER A 34 8.29 11.01 11.70
N GLY A 35 7.81 9.78 11.48
CA GLY A 35 6.46 9.56 10.97
C GLY A 35 5.42 9.45 12.06
N SER A 36 4.16 9.67 11.69
CA SER A 36 3.02 9.47 12.56
C SER A 36 2.05 8.51 11.89
N ALA A 37 1.95 7.30 12.44
CA ALA A 37 1.04 6.30 11.91
C ALA A 37 -0.42 6.77 11.97
N SER A 38 -0.82 7.37 13.09
CA SER A 38 -2.18 7.90 13.24
C SER A 38 -2.54 8.93 12.18
N GLU A 39 -1.61 9.85 11.88
CA GLU A 39 -1.84 10.88 10.86
C GLU A 39 -1.88 10.27 9.46
N ASP A 40 -1.00 9.32 9.17
CA ASP A 40 -0.99 8.65 7.87
C ASP A 40 -2.28 7.89 7.63
N LEU A 41 -2.75 7.11 8.61
CA LEU A 41 -3.99 6.35 8.49
C LEU A 41 -5.21 7.29 8.34
N LYS A 42 -5.21 8.41 9.04
CA LYS A 42 -6.28 9.40 8.91
C LYS A 42 -6.32 9.97 7.48
N ALA A 43 -5.15 10.26 6.92
CA ALA A 43 -5.06 10.74 5.53
C ALA A 43 -5.53 9.68 4.54
N PHE A 44 -5.16 8.42 4.75
CA PHE A 44 -5.56 7.29 3.89
C PHE A 44 -7.08 7.05 3.93
N ALA A 45 -7.74 7.44 5.00
CA ALA A 45 -9.19 7.28 5.17
C ALA A 45 -9.98 8.53 4.74
N ASN A 46 -9.37 9.43 3.98
CA ASN A 46 -9.99 10.66 3.50
C ASN A 46 -11.35 10.36 2.85
N PRO A 47 -12.45 10.94 3.36
CA PRO A 47 -13.79 10.66 2.81
C PRO A 47 -13.95 11.03 1.34
N GLU A 48 -13.18 12.00 0.84
CA GLU A 48 -13.24 12.41 -0.55
C GLU A 48 -12.58 11.41 -1.51
N GLY A 49 -11.72 10.53 -0.99
CA GLY A 49 -11.13 9.47 -1.77
C GLY A 49 -10.02 9.91 -2.72
N ASP A 50 -9.44 11.09 -2.50
CA ASP A 50 -8.27 11.57 -3.24
C ASP A 50 -6.99 11.01 -2.62
N LEU A 51 -5.85 11.10 -3.34
CA LEU A 51 -4.57 10.66 -2.79
C LEU A 51 -4.18 11.46 -1.54
N PRO A 52 -3.63 10.80 -0.53
CA PRO A 52 -3.38 9.35 -0.44
C PRO A 52 -4.64 8.58 -0.07
N VAL A 53 -4.78 7.37 -0.59
CA VAL A 53 -5.89 6.48 -0.25
C VAL A 53 -5.33 5.12 0.15
N ALA A 54 -6.10 4.36 0.93
CA ALA A 54 -5.75 2.99 1.24
C ALA A 54 -6.93 2.05 1.03
N VAL A 55 -6.60 0.80 0.77
CA VAL A 55 -7.56 -0.30 0.74
C VAL A 55 -7.20 -1.26 1.85
N ILE A 56 -8.21 -1.91 2.44
CA ILE A 56 -8.01 -2.86 3.52
C ILE A 56 -8.66 -4.18 3.17
N ALA A 57 -8.04 -5.27 3.63
CA ALA A 57 -8.58 -6.60 3.50
C ALA A 57 -9.22 -7.02 4.82
N LEU A 58 -10.40 -7.60 4.72
CA LEU A 58 -11.14 -8.14 5.87
C LEU A 58 -11.32 -9.63 5.67
N ASP A 59 -11.22 -10.39 6.75
CA ASP A 59 -11.52 -11.82 6.69
C ASP A 59 -13.03 -12.08 6.67
N ASP A 60 -13.44 -13.35 6.64
CA ASP A 60 -14.85 -13.72 6.57
C ASP A 60 -15.65 -13.29 7.81
N ALA A 61 -14.97 -13.02 8.92
CA ALA A 61 -15.60 -12.50 10.14
C ALA A 61 -15.64 -10.96 10.17
N GLY A 62 -15.10 -10.29 9.14
CA GLY A 62 -15.03 -8.83 9.08
C GLY A 62 -13.87 -8.23 9.84
N SER A 63 -12.88 -9.03 10.24
CA SER A 63 -11.71 -8.53 10.96
C SER A 63 -10.63 -8.04 9.98
N PRO A 64 -9.91 -6.95 10.31
CA PRO A 64 -8.89 -6.40 9.42
C PRO A 64 -7.65 -7.30 9.40
N ILE A 65 -7.18 -7.66 8.20
CA ILE A 65 -6.05 -8.56 8.02
C ILE A 65 -4.96 -8.01 7.12
N GLY A 66 -5.20 -6.91 6.41
CA GLY A 66 -4.18 -6.33 5.53
C GLY A 66 -4.55 -4.95 5.05
N ILE A 67 -3.55 -4.22 4.56
CA ILE A 67 -3.71 -2.85 4.07
C ILE A 67 -2.65 -2.58 3.01
N ALA A 68 -2.99 -1.72 2.06
CA ALA A 68 -2.04 -1.12 1.14
C ALA A 68 -2.53 0.28 0.78
N ALA A 69 -1.60 1.18 0.48
CA ALA A 69 -1.92 2.57 0.20
C ALA A 69 -1.40 2.99 -1.17
N LEU A 70 -2.03 4.02 -1.73
CA LEU A 70 -1.61 4.68 -2.95
C LEU A 70 -1.31 6.13 -2.59
N LYS A 71 -0.08 6.56 -2.85
CA LYS A 71 0.42 7.89 -2.47
C LYS A 71 1.02 8.60 -3.67
N THR A 72 1.10 9.93 -3.59
CA THR A 72 1.72 10.76 -4.63
C THR A 72 3.21 10.50 -4.76
N ALA A 73 3.91 10.27 -3.65
CA ALA A 73 5.37 10.08 -3.65
C ALA A 73 5.75 8.95 -2.68
N SER A 74 6.90 8.36 -2.92
CA SER A 74 7.47 7.31 -2.06
C SER A 74 8.96 7.57 -1.81
N ILE A 75 9.83 7.24 -2.76
CA ILE A 75 11.28 7.37 -2.57
C ILE A 75 11.81 8.66 -3.18
N SER A 76 12.79 9.28 -2.51
CA SER A 76 13.30 10.59 -2.87
C SER A 76 14.08 10.63 -4.19
N THR A 77 14.60 9.49 -4.64
CA THR A 77 15.36 9.41 -5.89
C THR A 77 14.48 9.42 -7.14
N HIS A 78 13.18 9.17 -6.99
CA HIS A 78 12.25 8.99 -8.10
C HIS A 78 10.99 9.84 -7.94
N THR A 79 11.17 11.11 -7.58
CA THR A 79 10.07 12.04 -7.34
C THR A 79 9.29 12.40 -8.60
N HIS A 80 9.84 12.10 -9.77
CA HIS A 80 9.18 12.33 -11.05
C HIS A 80 8.13 11.25 -11.39
N LEU A 81 8.11 10.16 -10.66
CA LEU A 81 7.13 9.08 -10.86
C LEU A 81 6.01 9.20 -9.82
N SER A 82 4.78 8.93 -10.25
CA SER A 82 3.59 9.01 -9.38
C SER A 82 2.41 8.32 -10.07
N PRO A 83 1.45 7.73 -9.36
CA PRO A 83 1.43 7.51 -7.91
C PRO A 83 2.14 6.20 -7.50
N TRP A 84 2.29 5.99 -6.20
CA TRP A 84 3.04 4.86 -5.66
C TRP A 84 2.17 3.97 -4.79
N ALA A 85 2.22 2.66 -5.03
CA ALA A 85 1.73 1.66 -4.09
C ALA A 85 2.74 1.54 -2.94
N THR A 86 2.28 1.67 -1.72
CA THR A 86 3.15 1.74 -0.53
C THR A 86 2.40 1.25 0.70
N ALA A 87 3.09 1.21 1.83
CA ALA A 87 2.53 0.86 3.14
C ALA A 87 1.80 -0.50 3.14
N GLY A 88 2.30 -1.44 2.33
CA GLY A 88 1.75 -2.78 2.27
C GLY A 88 2.04 -3.56 3.54
N TYR A 89 1.00 -4.06 4.19
CA TYR A 89 1.11 -4.85 5.42
C TYR A 89 0.00 -5.89 5.46
N VAL A 90 0.38 -7.13 5.76
CA VAL A 90 -0.57 -8.22 6.01
C VAL A 90 -0.20 -8.80 7.37
N ILE A 91 -1.20 -9.02 8.24
CA ILE A 91 -0.93 -9.59 9.56
C ILE A 91 -0.23 -10.96 9.39
N PRO A 92 0.75 -11.29 10.25
CA PRO A 92 1.58 -12.49 10.04
C PRO A 92 0.81 -13.78 9.82
N ALA A 93 -0.29 -13.98 10.53
CA ALA A 93 -1.10 -15.20 10.41
C ALA A 93 -1.75 -15.36 9.03
N GLN A 94 -1.89 -14.28 8.27
CA GLN A 94 -2.57 -14.27 6.96
C GLN A 94 -1.60 -14.10 5.78
N ARG A 95 -0.31 -14.05 6.03
CA ARG A 95 0.70 -13.99 4.98
C ARG A 95 0.68 -15.30 4.20
N ARG A 96 0.93 -15.23 2.88
CA ARG A 96 0.88 -16.35 1.94
C ARG A 96 -0.54 -16.83 1.62
N ALA A 97 -1.58 -16.12 2.04
CA ALA A 97 -2.98 -16.44 1.73
C ALA A 97 -3.55 -15.55 0.61
N GLU A 98 -2.68 -15.05 -0.27
CA GLU A 98 -3.02 -14.21 -1.43
C GLU A 98 -3.63 -12.85 -1.07
N VAL A 99 -3.57 -12.45 0.19
CA VAL A 99 -4.10 -11.15 0.63
C VAL A 99 -3.36 -10.02 -0.08
N GLY A 100 -2.02 -10.15 -0.20
CA GLY A 100 -1.20 -9.15 -0.90
C GLY A 100 -1.63 -8.94 -2.34
N ALA A 101 -1.90 -10.02 -3.07
CA ALA A 101 -2.36 -9.96 -4.46
C ALA A 101 -3.71 -9.23 -4.56
N LYS A 102 -4.63 -9.52 -3.65
CA LYS A 102 -5.94 -8.87 -3.63
C LYS A 102 -5.83 -7.38 -3.30
N LEU A 103 -4.93 -7.02 -2.40
CA LEU A 103 -4.66 -5.61 -2.07
C LEU A 103 -4.10 -4.87 -3.29
N LEU A 104 -3.14 -5.47 -4.00
CA LEU A 104 -2.58 -4.86 -5.21
C LEU A 104 -3.65 -4.66 -6.29
N SER A 105 -4.50 -5.65 -6.51
CA SER A 105 -5.62 -5.54 -7.45
C SER A 105 -6.55 -4.39 -7.09
N ALA A 106 -6.85 -4.24 -5.81
CA ALA A 106 -7.73 -3.17 -5.34
C ALA A 106 -7.07 -1.78 -5.50
N LEU A 107 -5.75 -1.69 -5.32
CA LEU A 107 -5.02 -0.44 -5.59
C LEU A 107 -5.07 -0.08 -7.06
N LEU A 108 -4.96 -1.06 -7.96
CA LEU A 108 -5.11 -0.81 -9.40
C LEU A 108 -6.49 -0.24 -9.70
N ALA A 109 -7.54 -0.79 -9.08
CA ALA A 109 -8.90 -0.29 -9.25
C ALA A 109 -9.04 1.15 -8.75
N GLU A 110 -8.45 1.47 -7.59
CA GLU A 110 -8.47 2.84 -7.07
C GLU A 110 -7.69 3.80 -7.98
N ALA A 111 -6.54 3.38 -8.51
CA ALA A 111 -5.78 4.18 -9.46
C ALA A 111 -6.59 4.47 -10.72
N GLY A 112 -7.32 3.46 -11.23
CA GLY A 112 -8.22 3.62 -12.38
C GLY A 112 -9.36 4.59 -12.09
N ARG A 113 -9.97 4.50 -10.91
CA ARG A 113 -11.02 5.42 -10.46
C ARG A 113 -10.51 6.86 -10.45
N LEU A 114 -9.25 7.06 -10.05
CA LEU A 114 -8.64 8.39 -9.97
C LEU A 114 -8.07 8.88 -11.31
N GLY A 115 -8.14 8.06 -12.35
CA GLY A 115 -7.72 8.45 -13.71
C GLY A 115 -6.25 8.21 -14.02
N PHE A 116 -5.53 7.46 -13.21
CA PHE A 116 -4.12 7.15 -13.49
C PHE A 116 -3.99 6.01 -14.49
N HIS A 117 -2.98 6.09 -15.35
CA HIS A 117 -2.69 5.06 -16.36
C HIS A 117 -1.62 4.06 -15.93
N THR A 118 -0.75 4.47 -15.02
CA THR A 118 0.33 3.63 -14.48
C THR A 118 0.50 3.92 -13.01
N ILE A 119 0.98 2.91 -12.26
CA ILE A 119 1.39 3.08 -10.87
C ILE A 119 2.75 2.43 -10.65
N TYR A 120 3.40 2.78 -9.56
CA TYR A 120 4.77 2.37 -9.23
C TYR A 120 4.82 1.77 -7.83
N CYS A 121 5.83 0.94 -7.58
CA CYS A 121 6.07 0.38 -6.26
C CYS A 121 7.56 0.18 -6.06
N ALA A 122 8.09 0.62 -4.93
CA ALA A 122 9.46 0.33 -4.51
C ALA A 122 9.41 -0.73 -3.42
N THR A 123 10.18 -1.79 -3.58
CA THR A 123 10.18 -2.90 -2.64
C THR A 123 11.55 -3.53 -2.51
N ALA A 124 11.86 -3.98 -1.30
CA ALA A 124 13.02 -4.82 -1.04
C ALA A 124 12.65 -6.31 -1.01
N ARG A 125 11.41 -6.64 -0.67
CA ARG A 125 11.04 -8.01 -0.30
C ARG A 125 9.87 -8.61 -1.07
N ALA A 126 9.08 -7.79 -1.78
CA ALA A 126 7.88 -8.25 -2.46
C ALA A 126 8.08 -8.48 -3.96
N VAL A 127 9.33 -8.65 -4.42
CA VAL A 127 9.65 -8.80 -5.84
C VAL A 127 8.85 -9.93 -6.49
N SER A 128 8.84 -11.11 -5.87
CA SER A 128 8.12 -12.27 -6.42
C SER A 128 6.62 -12.03 -6.54
N LEU A 129 6.04 -11.38 -5.55
CA LEU A 129 4.62 -11.04 -5.57
C LEU A 129 4.32 -10.09 -6.73
N LEU A 130 5.10 -9.03 -6.87
CA LEU A 130 4.89 -8.04 -7.93
C LEU A 130 5.04 -8.67 -9.31
N GLU A 131 6.09 -9.47 -9.52
CA GLU A 131 6.30 -10.15 -10.80
C GLU A 131 5.13 -11.08 -11.13
N ARG A 132 4.66 -11.85 -10.15
CA ARG A 132 3.55 -12.77 -10.34
C ARG A 132 2.25 -12.02 -10.69
N GLU A 133 2.08 -10.81 -10.17
CA GLU A 133 0.89 -10.00 -10.42
C GLU A 133 1.01 -9.10 -11.64
N GLY A 134 2.04 -9.30 -12.46
CA GLY A 134 2.15 -8.62 -13.75
C GLY A 134 2.89 -7.29 -13.72
N TRP A 135 3.60 -7.00 -12.64
CA TRP A 135 4.41 -5.79 -12.54
C TRP A 135 5.79 -6.03 -13.17
N SER A 136 6.38 -4.99 -13.75
CA SER A 136 7.69 -5.05 -14.40
C SER A 136 8.68 -4.18 -13.66
N GLN A 137 9.87 -4.71 -13.42
CA GLN A 137 10.94 -3.92 -12.80
C GLN A 137 11.52 -2.95 -13.82
N ILE A 138 11.64 -1.69 -13.44
CA ILE A 138 12.17 -0.62 -14.31
C ILE A 138 13.45 0.00 -13.79
N ASP A 139 13.75 -0.14 -12.49
CA ASP A 139 14.92 0.49 -11.89
C ASP A 139 15.21 -0.12 -10.53
N ALA A 140 16.27 0.37 -9.89
CA ALA A 140 16.61 0.08 -8.51
C ALA A 140 17.22 1.32 -7.88
N ALA A 141 17.10 1.46 -6.56
CA ALA A 141 17.64 2.60 -5.83
C ALA A 141 17.98 2.17 -4.40
N VAL A 142 18.79 2.98 -3.71
CA VAL A 142 19.02 2.80 -2.28
C VAL A 142 18.18 3.85 -1.55
N HIS A 143 17.38 3.41 -0.60
CA HIS A 143 16.51 4.28 0.19
C HIS A 143 16.64 3.86 1.66
N ASP A 144 17.00 4.80 2.52
CA ASP A 144 17.24 4.55 3.95
C ASP A 144 18.23 3.40 4.18
N GLY A 145 19.29 3.34 3.35
CA GLY A 145 20.33 2.32 3.47
C GLY A 145 19.96 0.95 2.93
N GLU A 146 18.76 0.78 2.39
CA GLU A 146 18.28 -0.49 1.85
C GLU A 146 18.06 -0.41 0.35
N ARG A 147 18.48 -1.46 -0.38
CA ARG A 147 18.26 -1.54 -1.81
C ARG A 147 16.78 -1.82 -2.08
N GLN A 148 16.18 -0.95 -2.90
CA GLN A 148 14.80 -1.07 -3.32
C GLN A 148 14.75 -1.35 -4.82
N PHE A 149 13.85 -2.24 -5.24
CA PHE A 149 13.58 -2.51 -6.65
C PHE A 149 12.30 -1.77 -7.03
N ILE A 150 12.36 -1.04 -8.14
CA ILE A 150 11.25 -0.19 -8.58
C ILE A 150 10.49 -0.88 -9.69
N PHE A 151 9.20 -1.05 -9.46
CA PHE A 151 8.28 -1.73 -10.37
C PHE A 151 7.23 -0.76 -10.87
N THR A 152 6.69 -1.09 -12.05
CA THR A 152 5.56 -0.38 -12.63
C THR A 152 4.49 -1.35 -13.09
N ARG A 153 3.25 -0.89 -13.11
CA ARG A 153 2.11 -1.64 -13.60
C ARG A 153 1.17 -0.70 -14.35
N VAL A 154 0.80 -1.11 -15.54
CA VAL A 154 -0.24 -0.40 -16.31
C VAL A 154 -1.58 -0.66 -15.62
N VAL A 155 -2.35 0.41 -15.43
CA VAL A 155 -3.66 0.34 -14.80
C VAL A 155 -4.66 -0.16 -15.85
N PRO A 156 -5.39 -1.26 -15.60
CA PRO A 156 -6.42 -1.70 -16.51
C PRO A 156 -7.55 -0.66 -16.56
N HIS A 157 -8.00 -0.34 -17.77
CA HIS A 157 -9.17 0.51 -17.94
C HIS A 157 -10.37 -0.38 -18.15
N ALA A 158 -11.46 -0.08 -17.42
CA ALA A 158 -12.73 -0.73 -17.69
C ALA A 158 -13.18 -0.36 -19.10
N ALA A 159 -13.54 -1.37 -19.86
CA ALA A 159 -14.05 -1.17 -21.21
C ALA A 159 -15.40 -0.44 -21.18
#